data_ccebda3cbec96b878ce142ddad0bd701
#
_entry.id   ccebda3cbec96b878ce142ddad0bd701
#
_cell.length_a   1.000
_cell.length_b   1.000
_cell.length_c   1.000
_cell.angle_alpha   90.00
_cell.angle_beta   90.00
_cell.angle_gamma   90.00
#
_symmetry.space_group_name_H-M   'P 1'
#
loop_
_entity.id
_entity.type
_entity.pdbx_description
1 polymer ?
#
loop_
_entity_poly.entity_id
_entity_poly.type
_entity_poly.pdbx_seq_one_letter_code
_entity_poly.pdbx_strand_id
1 'polypeptide(L)'
;MTGQGSGGWQTFGERTVYDDRWVRLGLVDVRAPNGERWEYHVVHLARIAVALLVDDTDRVLMLRRYRFIPGQWGYELLGGLVEDGEEPAATAAREAAEESGWAPVGEPTKLVGFEPLPGNVTAPTEVYLWREFDRIGEPTDTEEVGTVEWVPLSRMTDLAARGELLGAGTLVAVLYYLASRPCGGPGSNRQPDGL
;
A
#
# COMPACT_ATOMS: atom_id res chain seq x y z
N MET A 1 25.96 -5.80 15.86
CA MET A 1 26.57 -4.53 15.40
C MET A 1 25.81 -3.38 16.03
N THR A 2 26.46 -2.53 16.80
CA THR A 2 25.87 -1.33 17.39
C THR A 2 25.75 -0.26 16.31
N GLY A 3 24.51 -0.02 15.82
CA GLY A 3 24.22 1.08 14.90
C GLY A 3 23.98 2.36 15.65
N GLN A 4 24.71 3.42 15.36
CA GLN A 4 24.32 4.77 15.79
C GLN A 4 23.13 5.22 14.91
N GLY A 5 21.92 5.19 15.48
CA GLY A 5 20.75 5.80 14.85
C GLY A 5 20.89 7.32 14.81
N SER A 6 20.43 7.97 13.75
CA SER A 6 20.28 9.44 13.71
C SER A 6 19.25 9.87 14.76
N GLY A 7 19.44 11.04 15.38
CA GLY A 7 18.51 11.57 16.40
C GLY A 7 18.75 11.06 17.83
N GLY A 8 19.93 10.50 18.13
CA GLY A 8 20.31 10.10 19.50
C GLY A 8 19.81 8.73 19.96
N TRP A 9 19.02 8.01 19.13
CA TRP A 9 18.65 6.62 19.39
C TRP A 9 19.84 5.68 19.13
N GLN A 10 19.98 4.64 19.96
CA GLN A 10 20.98 3.59 19.80
C GLN A 10 20.30 2.22 19.87
N THR A 11 20.75 1.29 19.00
CA THR A 11 20.30 -0.11 19.02
C THR A 11 21.47 -1.01 19.41
N PHE A 12 21.21 -2.02 20.25
CA PHE A 12 22.22 -2.93 20.80
C PHE A 12 22.03 -4.38 20.33
N GLY A 13 21.02 -4.63 19.51
CA GLY A 13 20.70 -5.93 18.94
C GLY A 13 19.20 -6.20 18.98
N GLU A 14 18.82 -7.31 18.39
CA GLU A 14 17.45 -7.79 18.36
C GLU A 14 17.43 -9.28 18.71
N ARG A 15 16.48 -9.72 19.50
CA ARG A 15 16.17 -11.13 19.70
C ARG A 15 14.79 -11.45 19.14
N THR A 16 14.66 -12.57 18.46
CA THR A 16 13.40 -13.06 17.92
C THR A 16 12.56 -13.69 19.03
N VAL A 17 11.28 -13.33 19.09
CA VAL A 17 10.28 -13.90 19.99
C VAL A 17 9.41 -14.92 19.27
N TYR A 18 9.04 -14.61 18.02
CA TYR A 18 8.27 -15.48 17.15
C TYR A 18 8.71 -15.26 15.71
N ASP A 19 8.76 -16.32 14.91
CA ASP A 19 9.17 -16.24 13.51
C ASP A 19 8.48 -17.34 12.69
N ASP A 20 7.75 -16.92 11.65
CA ASP A 20 7.22 -17.79 10.62
C ASP A 20 7.26 -17.10 9.25
N ARG A 21 6.72 -17.75 8.22
CA ARG A 21 6.74 -17.22 6.86
C ARG A 21 5.99 -15.89 6.68
N TRP A 22 5.06 -15.55 7.61
CA TRP A 22 4.17 -14.40 7.48
C TRP A 22 4.58 -13.21 8.34
N VAL A 23 5.16 -13.50 9.53
CA VAL A 23 5.45 -12.48 10.52
C VAL A 23 6.63 -12.86 11.39
N ARG A 24 7.50 -11.91 11.66
CA ARG A 24 8.53 -12.03 12.69
C ARG A 24 8.30 -10.98 13.77
N LEU A 25 8.18 -11.41 15.02
CA LEU A 25 8.14 -10.56 16.20
C LEU A 25 9.50 -10.53 16.85
N GLY A 26 10.11 -9.36 16.95
CA GLY A 26 11.39 -9.12 17.58
C GLY A 26 11.28 -8.21 18.81
N LEU A 27 12.27 -8.32 19.68
CA LEU A 27 12.54 -7.36 20.75
C LEU A 27 13.90 -6.73 20.49
N VAL A 28 13.89 -5.45 20.16
CA VAL A 28 15.09 -4.65 19.88
C VAL A 28 15.53 -3.95 21.16
N ASP A 29 16.75 -4.21 21.59
CA ASP A 29 17.35 -3.50 22.71
C ASP A 29 17.72 -2.06 22.28
N VAL A 30 17.04 -1.09 22.81
CA VAL A 30 17.16 0.33 22.41
C VAL A 30 17.52 1.21 23.58
N ARG A 31 18.26 2.29 23.28
CA ARG A 31 18.45 3.43 24.19
C ARG A 31 17.93 4.70 23.55
N ALA A 32 17.03 5.39 24.25
CA ALA A 32 16.51 6.67 23.83
C ALA A 32 17.50 7.83 24.06
N PRO A 33 17.27 9.00 23.44
CA PRO A 33 18.10 10.19 23.63
C PRO A 33 18.17 10.68 25.09
N ASN A 34 17.16 10.40 25.93
CA ASN A 34 17.16 10.72 27.37
C ASN A 34 18.01 9.75 28.20
N GLY A 35 18.63 8.71 27.59
CA GLY A 35 19.48 7.72 28.23
C GLY A 35 18.76 6.46 28.73
N GLU A 36 17.42 6.44 28.75
CA GLU A 36 16.64 5.25 29.11
C GLU A 36 16.87 4.11 28.12
N ARG A 37 16.93 2.86 28.63
CA ARG A 37 17.15 1.66 27.82
C ARG A 37 16.12 0.59 28.14
N TRP A 38 15.52 0.00 27.08
CA TRP A 38 14.54 -1.08 27.20
C TRP A 38 14.48 -1.93 25.94
N GLU A 39 13.75 -3.04 25.99
CA GLU A 39 13.42 -3.85 24.82
C GLU A 39 12.15 -3.31 24.16
N TYR A 40 12.26 -2.97 22.86
CA TYR A 40 11.18 -2.42 22.04
C TYR A 40 10.58 -3.50 21.14
N HIS A 41 9.25 -3.64 21.14
CA HIS A 41 8.57 -4.62 20.31
C HIS A 41 8.52 -4.15 18.85
N VAL A 42 9.04 -4.99 17.95
CA VAL A 42 9.01 -4.73 16.51
C VAL A 42 8.38 -5.91 15.79
N VAL A 43 7.40 -5.64 14.95
CA VAL A 43 6.81 -6.61 14.04
C VAL A 43 7.41 -6.41 12.65
N HIS A 44 7.99 -7.46 12.08
CA HIS A 44 8.52 -7.43 10.73
C HIS A 44 7.56 -8.19 9.81
N LEU A 45 7.04 -7.48 8.83
CA LEU A 45 6.26 -8.02 7.72
C LEU A 45 7.07 -7.94 6.43
N ALA A 46 6.73 -8.76 5.45
CA ALA A 46 7.30 -8.67 4.13
C ALA A 46 6.93 -7.32 3.47
N ARG A 47 7.70 -6.94 2.45
CA ARG A 47 7.38 -5.79 1.60
C ARG A 47 6.05 -6.05 0.90
N ILE A 48 5.26 -4.99 0.72
CA ILE A 48 3.94 -5.04 0.07
C ILE A 48 4.01 -4.22 -1.23
N ALA A 49 3.46 -4.77 -2.30
CA ALA A 49 3.28 -4.08 -3.57
C ALA A 49 1.80 -4.00 -3.93
N VAL A 50 1.36 -2.81 -4.31
CA VAL A 50 -0.05 -2.49 -4.57
C VAL A 50 -0.20 -1.96 -6.00
N ALA A 51 -1.17 -2.48 -6.74
CA ALA A 51 -1.55 -2.03 -8.06
C ALA A 51 -2.76 -1.09 -8.00
N LEU A 52 -2.62 0.10 -8.56
CA LEU A 52 -3.69 1.02 -8.84
C LEU A 52 -4.00 1.01 -10.35
N LEU A 53 -5.07 0.33 -10.75
CA LEU A 53 -5.54 0.31 -12.12
C LEU A 53 -6.65 1.35 -12.29
N VAL A 54 -6.46 2.28 -13.21
CA VAL A 54 -7.42 3.37 -13.45
C VAL A 54 -7.79 3.43 -14.92
N ASP A 55 -9.08 3.27 -15.24
CA ASP A 55 -9.59 3.25 -16.60
C ASP A 55 -9.80 4.67 -17.20
N ASP A 56 -10.16 4.71 -18.50
CA ASP A 56 -10.39 5.95 -19.24
C ASP A 56 -11.61 6.74 -18.77
N THR A 57 -12.47 6.11 -17.97
CA THR A 57 -13.68 6.74 -17.40
C THR A 57 -13.51 7.14 -15.95
N ASP A 58 -12.24 7.23 -15.48
CA ASP A 58 -11.88 7.58 -14.09
C ASP A 58 -12.52 6.64 -13.05
N ARG A 59 -12.43 5.32 -13.29
CA ARG A 59 -12.76 4.29 -12.31
C ARG A 59 -11.52 3.53 -11.91
N VAL A 60 -11.50 3.09 -10.68
CA VAL A 60 -10.44 2.26 -10.08
C VAL A 60 -10.94 0.83 -9.97
N LEU A 61 -10.12 -0.13 -10.35
CA LEU A 61 -10.39 -1.54 -10.11
C LEU A 61 -10.09 -1.87 -8.65
N MET A 62 -11.07 -2.40 -7.95
CA MET A 62 -10.99 -2.70 -6.52
C MET A 62 -11.63 -4.04 -6.19
N LEU A 63 -11.19 -4.63 -5.09
CA LEU A 63 -11.84 -5.77 -4.45
C LEU A 63 -12.75 -5.26 -3.33
N ARG A 64 -14.02 -5.65 -3.37
CA ARG A 64 -14.91 -5.51 -2.22
C ARG A 64 -14.94 -6.82 -1.46
N ARG A 65 -14.35 -6.84 -0.25
CA ARG A 65 -14.21 -8.06 0.56
C ARG A 65 -14.41 -7.85 2.05
N TYR A 66 -14.62 -8.94 2.77
CA TYR A 66 -14.72 -8.92 4.22
C TYR A 66 -13.37 -9.24 4.84
N ARG A 67 -12.88 -8.36 5.72
CA ARG A 67 -11.69 -8.61 6.54
C ARG A 67 -12.12 -8.98 7.94
N PHE A 68 -11.80 -10.22 8.35
CA PHE A 68 -12.23 -10.78 9.64
C PHE A 68 -11.56 -10.11 10.85
N ILE A 69 -10.33 -9.59 10.70
CA ILE A 69 -9.59 -8.91 11.77
C ILE A 69 -10.32 -7.64 12.22
N PRO A 70 -10.63 -6.66 11.35
CA PRO A 70 -11.45 -5.51 11.73
C PRO A 70 -12.96 -5.83 11.77
N GLY A 71 -13.39 -7.00 11.32
CA GLY A 71 -14.79 -7.41 11.34
C GLY A 71 -15.71 -6.64 10.39
N GLN A 72 -15.20 -6.21 9.23
CA GLN A 72 -15.97 -5.33 8.34
C GLN A 72 -15.76 -5.62 6.85
N TRP A 73 -16.75 -5.19 6.04
CA TRP A 73 -16.65 -5.12 4.60
C TRP A 73 -16.03 -3.80 4.16
N GLY A 74 -15.24 -3.83 3.08
CA GLY A 74 -14.73 -2.62 2.46
C GLY A 74 -14.06 -2.88 1.13
N TYR A 75 -13.47 -1.84 0.59
CA TYR A 75 -12.78 -1.85 -0.68
C TYR A 75 -11.27 -1.82 -0.46
N GLU A 76 -10.56 -2.65 -1.20
CA GLU A 76 -9.11 -2.69 -1.23
C GLU A 76 -8.61 -2.64 -2.68
N LEU A 77 -7.43 -2.07 -2.87
CA LEU A 77 -6.68 -2.22 -4.11
C LEU A 77 -6.08 -3.62 -4.18
N LEU A 78 -5.75 -4.03 -5.39
CA LEU A 78 -5.10 -5.29 -5.69
C LEU A 78 -3.65 -5.25 -5.23
N GLY A 79 -3.14 -6.33 -4.66
CA GLY A 79 -1.75 -6.39 -4.25
C GLY A 79 -1.46 -7.39 -3.16
N GLY A 80 -0.18 -7.68 -2.97
CA GLY A 80 0.28 -8.72 -2.07
C GLY A 80 1.70 -8.55 -1.58
N LEU A 81 2.21 -9.62 -0.99
CA LEU A 81 3.56 -9.68 -0.44
C LEU A 81 4.57 -9.89 -1.58
N VAL A 82 5.65 -9.12 -1.54
CA VAL A 82 6.77 -9.28 -2.48
C VAL A 82 7.56 -10.52 -2.07
N GLU A 83 7.64 -11.49 -2.97
CA GLU A 83 8.41 -12.72 -2.76
C GLU A 83 9.92 -12.46 -2.87
N ASP A 84 10.72 -13.38 -2.32
CA ASP A 84 12.17 -13.30 -2.36
C ASP A 84 12.69 -13.27 -3.81
N GLY A 85 13.38 -12.18 -4.15
CA GLY A 85 13.94 -11.96 -5.49
C GLY A 85 12.96 -11.41 -6.52
N GLU A 86 11.71 -11.16 -6.15
CA GLU A 86 10.73 -10.50 -7.01
C GLU A 86 10.86 -8.97 -6.94
N GLU A 87 10.66 -8.31 -8.08
CA GLU A 87 10.57 -6.85 -8.12
C GLU A 87 9.16 -6.40 -7.70
N PRO A 88 9.03 -5.38 -6.84
CA PRO A 88 7.72 -4.96 -6.33
C PRO A 88 6.69 -4.61 -7.41
N ALA A 89 7.12 -4.03 -8.53
CA ALA A 89 6.22 -3.75 -9.64
C ALA A 89 5.70 -5.03 -10.31
N ALA A 90 6.55 -6.07 -10.41
CA ALA A 90 6.15 -7.38 -10.96
C ALA A 90 5.16 -8.07 -10.01
N THR A 91 5.40 -8.03 -8.68
CA THR A 91 4.44 -8.51 -7.69
C THR A 91 3.09 -7.82 -7.85
N ALA A 92 3.05 -6.49 -7.89
CA ALA A 92 1.80 -5.74 -8.02
C ALA A 92 1.03 -6.13 -9.29
N ALA A 93 1.73 -6.35 -10.41
CA ALA A 93 1.11 -6.77 -11.66
C ALA A 93 0.58 -8.21 -11.60
N ARG A 94 1.34 -9.14 -11.00
CA ARG A 94 0.94 -10.53 -10.81
C ARG A 94 -0.30 -10.64 -9.93
N GLU A 95 -0.28 -10.00 -8.76
CA GLU A 95 -1.40 -9.99 -7.82
C GLU A 95 -2.67 -9.39 -8.45
N ALA A 96 -2.52 -8.28 -9.20
CA ALA A 96 -3.65 -7.70 -9.92
C ALA A 96 -4.29 -8.70 -10.89
N ALA A 97 -3.48 -9.46 -11.62
CA ALA A 97 -3.95 -10.48 -12.54
C ALA A 97 -4.64 -11.67 -11.82
N GLU A 98 -4.04 -12.15 -10.73
CA GLU A 98 -4.53 -13.30 -9.94
C GLU A 98 -5.82 -12.97 -9.18
N GLU A 99 -5.86 -11.82 -8.50
CA GLU A 99 -7.01 -11.40 -7.70
C GLU A 99 -8.20 -10.90 -8.52
N SER A 100 -7.97 -10.37 -9.73
CA SER A 100 -9.06 -9.72 -10.48
C SER A 100 -9.32 -10.28 -11.88
N GLY A 101 -8.37 -11.02 -12.46
CA GLY A 101 -8.40 -11.41 -13.86
C GLY A 101 -8.10 -10.27 -14.85
N TRP A 102 -7.54 -9.15 -14.36
CA TRP A 102 -7.08 -8.02 -15.17
C TRP A 102 -5.56 -7.88 -15.06
N ALA A 103 -4.85 -8.04 -16.16
CA ALA A 103 -3.40 -7.94 -16.23
C ALA A 103 -2.97 -6.53 -16.66
N PRO A 104 -2.16 -5.83 -15.86
CA PRO A 104 -1.54 -4.57 -16.26
C PRO A 104 -0.66 -4.76 -17.50
N VAL A 105 -0.63 -3.75 -18.38
CA VAL A 105 0.16 -3.72 -19.61
C VAL A 105 1.13 -2.55 -19.58
N GLY A 106 2.35 -2.78 -20.07
CA GLY A 106 3.40 -1.77 -20.13
C GLY A 106 4.07 -1.45 -18.80
N GLU A 107 4.89 -0.40 -18.81
CA GLU A 107 5.67 0.01 -17.64
C GLU A 107 4.80 0.77 -16.62
N PRO A 108 4.86 0.42 -15.33
CA PRO A 108 4.14 1.15 -14.30
C PRO A 108 4.74 2.51 -14.00
N THR A 109 3.89 3.39 -13.50
CA THR A 109 4.37 4.58 -12.79
C THR A 109 4.38 4.31 -11.30
N LYS A 110 5.56 4.32 -10.66
CA LYS A 110 5.63 4.28 -9.19
C LYS A 110 5.04 5.56 -8.62
N LEU A 111 3.94 5.45 -7.87
CA LEU A 111 3.24 6.61 -7.30
C LEU A 111 3.86 7.06 -5.99
N VAL A 112 3.98 6.14 -5.03
CA VAL A 112 4.39 6.44 -3.67
C VAL A 112 4.95 5.19 -2.99
N GLY A 113 5.89 5.39 -2.06
CA GLY A 113 6.34 4.38 -1.12
C GLY A 113 6.22 4.92 0.31
N PHE A 114 5.84 4.08 1.26
CA PHE A 114 5.63 4.48 2.65
C PHE A 114 5.72 3.30 3.62
N GLU A 115 5.86 3.61 4.90
CA GLU A 115 5.73 2.67 6.02
C GLU A 115 4.38 2.89 6.70
N PRO A 116 3.49 1.89 6.79
CA PRO A 116 2.14 2.08 7.32
C PRO A 116 2.09 2.35 8.83
N LEU A 117 3.01 1.77 9.59
CA LEU A 117 3.08 1.88 11.06
C LEU A 117 4.53 2.00 11.54
N PRO A 118 5.26 3.08 11.19
CA PRO A 118 6.71 3.18 11.41
C PRO A 118 7.13 3.17 12.88
N GLY A 119 6.18 3.25 13.81
CA GLY A 119 6.46 3.20 15.23
C GLY A 119 6.86 1.82 15.74
N ASN A 120 6.31 0.74 15.18
CA ASN A 120 6.52 -0.62 15.68
C ASN A 120 6.37 -1.73 14.65
N VAL A 121 6.07 -1.40 13.40
CA VAL A 121 5.95 -2.36 12.29
C VAL A 121 6.85 -1.94 11.15
N THR A 122 7.63 -2.86 10.62
CA THR A 122 8.26 -2.70 9.30
C THR A 122 7.41 -3.42 8.27
N ALA A 123 6.85 -2.69 7.34
CA ALA A 123 6.03 -3.21 6.25
C ALA A 123 6.15 -2.28 5.02
N PRO A 124 7.35 -2.15 4.42
CA PRO A 124 7.55 -1.23 3.31
C PRO A 124 6.52 -1.47 2.23
N THR A 125 5.73 -0.46 1.90
CA THR A 125 4.64 -0.56 0.94
C THR A 125 4.91 0.35 -0.23
N GLU A 126 4.77 -0.18 -1.45
CA GLU A 126 4.94 0.55 -2.70
C GLU A 126 3.69 0.46 -3.56
N VAL A 127 3.31 1.57 -4.18
CA VAL A 127 2.12 1.67 -5.03
C VAL A 127 2.53 1.99 -6.46
N TYR A 128 1.98 1.23 -7.40
CA TYR A 128 2.23 1.36 -8.83
C TYR A 128 0.93 1.60 -9.58
N LEU A 129 0.95 2.57 -10.51
CA LEU A 129 -0.17 2.95 -11.36
C LEU A 129 -0.02 2.34 -12.75
N TRP A 130 -1.10 1.78 -13.28
CA TRP A 130 -1.30 1.46 -14.68
C TRP A 130 -2.57 2.10 -15.22
N ARG A 131 -2.50 2.53 -16.48
CA ARG A 131 -3.63 3.04 -17.25
C ARG A 131 -4.01 2.10 -18.39
N GLU A 132 -3.16 1.13 -18.68
CA GLU A 132 -3.37 0.10 -19.70
C GLU A 132 -3.39 -1.27 -19.02
N PHE A 133 -4.39 -2.08 -19.35
CA PHE A 133 -4.60 -3.41 -18.79
C PHE A 133 -5.56 -4.20 -19.66
N ASP A 134 -5.40 -5.53 -19.69
CA ASP A 134 -6.23 -6.44 -20.44
C ASP A 134 -7.01 -7.38 -19.51
N ARG A 135 -8.24 -7.70 -19.89
CA ARG A 135 -8.99 -8.78 -19.24
C ARG A 135 -8.47 -10.12 -19.72
N ILE A 136 -7.86 -10.90 -18.83
CA ILE A 136 -7.25 -12.20 -19.17
C ILE A 136 -8.08 -13.41 -18.71
N GLY A 137 -9.06 -13.22 -17.84
CA GLY A 137 -9.89 -14.33 -17.35
C GLY A 137 -10.70 -13.98 -16.12
N GLU A 138 -11.08 -15.02 -15.40
CA GLU A 138 -11.64 -14.91 -14.05
C GLU A 138 -10.49 -14.89 -13.03
N PRO A 139 -10.71 -14.33 -11.82
CA PRO A 139 -9.75 -14.41 -10.72
C PRO A 139 -9.31 -15.85 -10.45
N THR A 140 -8.03 -16.07 -10.23
CA THR A 140 -7.47 -17.39 -9.92
C THR A 140 -7.20 -17.58 -8.43
N ASP A 141 -7.11 -16.49 -7.67
CA ASP A 141 -7.03 -16.55 -6.22
C ASP A 141 -8.40 -16.91 -5.63
N THR A 142 -8.46 -18.10 -5.02
CA THR A 142 -9.68 -18.63 -4.38
C THR A 142 -9.73 -18.40 -2.87
N GLU A 143 -8.63 -17.97 -2.26
CA GLU A 143 -8.54 -17.70 -0.82
C GLU A 143 -9.04 -16.29 -0.49
N GLU A 144 -8.89 -15.36 -1.41
CA GLU A 144 -9.32 -13.98 -1.29
C GLU A 144 -10.75 -13.77 -1.84
N VAL A 145 -11.75 -14.29 -1.09
CA VAL A 145 -13.17 -14.17 -1.48
C VAL A 145 -13.62 -12.72 -1.47
N GLY A 146 -13.93 -12.17 -2.64
CA GLY A 146 -14.40 -10.81 -2.83
C GLY A 146 -15.11 -10.63 -4.17
N THR A 147 -15.62 -9.42 -4.38
CA THR A 147 -16.20 -9.00 -5.67
C THR A 147 -15.27 -7.97 -6.31
N VAL A 148 -14.86 -8.23 -7.55
CA VAL A 148 -14.09 -7.27 -8.35
C VAL A 148 -15.03 -6.21 -8.90
N GLU A 149 -14.76 -4.93 -8.59
CA GLU A 149 -15.61 -3.82 -8.98
C GLU A 149 -14.79 -2.66 -9.56
N TRP A 150 -15.31 -2.03 -10.62
CA TRP A 150 -14.84 -0.74 -11.11
C TRP A 150 -15.53 0.39 -10.36
N VAL A 151 -14.83 1.04 -9.45
CA VAL A 151 -15.37 2.07 -8.55
C VAL A 151 -14.98 3.45 -9.04
N PRO A 152 -15.96 4.37 -9.30
CA PRO A 152 -15.65 5.73 -9.74
C PRO A 152 -14.76 6.48 -8.74
N LEU A 153 -13.75 7.18 -9.25
CA LEU A 153 -12.85 8.03 -8.44
C LEU A 153 -13.62 9.09 -7.63
N SER A 154 -14.74 9.56 -8.16
CA SER A 154 -15.60 10.54 -7.45
C SER A 154 -16.20 10.02 -6.15
N ARG A 155 -16.24 8.69 -5.94
CA ARG A 155 -16.74 8.07 -4.70
C ARG A 155 -15.65 7.90 -3.62
N MET A 156 -14.39 8.06 -3.97
CA MET A 156 -13.27 7.65 -3.09
C MET A 156 -13.20 8.45 -1.80
N THR A 157 -13.45 9.77 -1.85
CA THR A 157 -13.44 10.61 -0.63
C THR A 157 -14.57 10.23 0.32
N ASP A 158 -15.75 9.89 -0.22
CA ASP A 158 -16.89 9.44 0.59
C ASP A 158 -16.65 8.06 1.19
N LEU A 159 -16.06 7.12 0.42
CA LEU A 159 -15.68 5.80 0.92
C LEU A 159 -14.62 5.91 2.02
N ALA A 160 -13.62 6.79 1.85
CA ALA A 160 -12.61 7.08 2.86
C ALA A 160 -13.23 7.65 4.14
N ALA A 161 -14.14 8.64 4.01
CA ALA A 161 -14.81 9.27 5.15
C ALA A 161 -15.68 8.28 5.96
N ARG A 162 -16.21 7.25 5.30
CA ARG A 162 -16.99 6.18 5.95
C ARG A 162 -16.14 5.03 6.48
N GLY A 163 -14.81 5.07 6.29
CA GLY A 163 -13.91 3.98 6.67
C GLY A 163 -14.09 2.70 5.82
N GLU A 164 -14.62 2.84 4.62
CA GLU A 164 -14.85 1.72 3.69
C GLU A 164 -13.66 1.45 2.76
N LEU A 165 -12.65 2.33 2.71
CA LEU A 165 -11.34 2.02 2.10
C LEU A 165 -10.46 1.34 3.14
N LEU A 166 -10.26 0.03 2.97
CA LEU A 166 -9.50 -0.78 3.92
C LEU A 166 -8.01 -0.79 3.57
N GLY A 167 -7.20 -0.87 4.62
CA GLY A 167 -5.75 -0.94 4.48
C GLY A 167 -5.08 0.39 4.12
N ALA A 168 -3.89 0.60 4.69
CA ALA A 168 -3.11 1.82 4.43
C ALA A 168 -2.73 1.95 2.95
N GLY A 169 -2.40 0.83 2.28
CA GLY A 169 -2.07 0.81 0.85
C GLY A 169 -3.16 1.42 -0.01
N THR A 170 -4.41 1.00 0.20
CA THR A 170 -5.58 1.52 -0.52
C THR A 170 -5.81 3.00 -0.25
N LEU A 171 -5.85 3.39 1.02
CA LEU A 171 -6.17 4.76 1.41
C LEU A 171 -5.10 5.75 0.90
N VAL A 172 -3.82 5.44 1.12
CA VAL A 172 -2.70 6.28 0.68
C VAL A 172 -2.66 6.38 -0.85
N ALA A 173 -2.78 5.26 -1.56
CA ALA A 173 -2.75 5.23 -3.02
C ALA A 173 -3.83 6.11 -3.64
N VAL A 174 -5.07 5.90 -3.20
CA VAL A 174 -6.24 6.62 -3.75
C VAL A 174 -6.16 8.12 -3.44
N LEU A 175 -5.88 8.50 -2.19
CA LEU A 175 -5.81 9.91 -1.81
C LEU A 175 -4.61 10.62 -2.44
N TYR A 176 -3.45 9.96 -2.52
CA TYR A 176 -2.28 10.50 -3.20
C TYR A 176 -2.55 10.71 -4.70
N TYR A 177 -3.16 9.71 -5.36
CA TYR A 177 -3.53 9.82 -6.77
C TYR A 177 -4.51 10.99 -7.02
N LEU A 178 -5.55 11.12 -6.20
CA LEU A 178 -6.51 12.25 -6.29
C LEU A 178 -5.82 13.60 -6.11
N ALA A 179 -4.91 13.72 -5.14
CA ALA A 179 -4.17 14.95 -4.86
C ALA A 179 -3.14 15.31 -5.94
N SER A 180 -2.56 14.30 -6.61
CA SER A 180 -1.53 14.50 -7.64
C SER A 180 -2.09 14.79 -9.04
N ARG A 181 -3.41 14.63 -9.24
CA ARG A 181 -4.04 14.95 -10.51
C ARG A 181 -3.98 16.46 -10.76
N PRO A 182 -3.63 16.90 -12.00
CA PRO A 182 -3.77 18.31 -12.34
C PRO A 182 -5.21 18.77 -12.07
N CYS A 183 -5.38 19.90 -11.42
CA CYS A 183 -6.69 20.51 -11.24
C CYS A 183 -7.28 20.86 -12.62
N GLY A 184 -7.99 19.93 -13.24
CA GLY A 184 -8.75 20.11 -14.47
C GLY A 184 -10.08 20.78 -14.16
N GLY A 185 -10.05 22.07 -13.80
CA GLY A 185 -11.24 22.93 -13.88
C GLY A 185 -11.31 23.58 -15.24
N PRO A 186 -12.47 23.68 -15.90
CA PRO A 186 -12.62 24.52 -17.07
C PRO A 186 -12.46 25.98 -16.64
N GLY A 187 -11.34 26.60 -17.01
CA GLY A 187 -11.12 28.05 -16.94
C GLY A 187 -10.50 28.56 -15.64
N SER A 188 -9.19 28.41 -15.47
CA SER A 188 -8.40 29.37 -14.73
C SER A 188 -7.14 29.71 -15.53
N ASN A 189 -7.33 30.55 -16.56
CA ASN A 189 -6.28 31.40 -17.09
C ASN A 189 -5.96 32.44 -15.99
N ARG A 190 -5.07 32.08 -15.05
CA ARG A 190 -4.34 33.07 -14.25
C ARG A 190 -2.91 33.06 -14.75
N GLN A 191 -2.64 34.00 -15.67
CA GLN A 191 -1.27 34.48 -15.87
C GLN A 191 -0.74 34.98 -14.51
N PRO A 192 0.50 34.67 -14.14
CA PRO A 192 1.15 35.39 -13.06
C PRO A 192 1.45 36.79 -13.58
N ASP A 193 0.76 37.78 -13.01
CA ASP A 193 1.13 39.18 -13.12
C ASP A 193 2.54 39.34 -12.54
N GLY A 194 3.39 39.98 -13.34
CA GLY A 194 4.78 40.22 -12.98
C GLY A 194 4.95 41.13 -11.75
N LEU A 195 5.98 40.85 -11.02
CA LEU A 195 6.92 41.80 -10.37
C LEU A 195 8.26 41.11 -10.22
#